data_3e0debafdc206931f672d30891c5020a
#
_entry.id   3e0debafdc206931f672d30891c5020a
#
_cell.length_a   1.000
_cell.length_b   1.000
_cell.length_c   1.000
_cell.angle_alpha   90.00
_cell.angle_beta   90.00
_cell.angle_gamma   90.00
#
_symmetry.space_group_name_H-M   'P 1'
#
loop_
_entity.id
_entity.type
_entity.pdbx_description
1 polymer ?
#
loop_
_entity_poly.entity_id
_entity_poly.type
_entity_poly.pdbx_seq_one_letter_code
_entity_poly.pdbx_strand_id
1 'polypeptide(L)'
;TRVCDTRKTTPGLRALEKHAVTCGGGHNHRFGLSDAVMLKDNHLAVLTAGGASLPRALRELRRKMPHTACMVVEVDRLDQIEDVL
;
A
#
# COMPACT_ATOMS: atom_id res chain seq x y z
N THR A 1 -13.75 10.14 -7.71
CA THR A 1 -13.30 9.07 -6.78
C THR A 1 -13.18 7.75 -7.53
N ARG A 2 -12.11 7.04 -7.33
CA ARG A 2 -11.91 5.71 -7.92
C ARG A 2 -12.20 4.64 -6.88
N VAL A 3 -12.96 3.63 -7.28
CA VAL A 3 -13.18 2.45 -6.47
C VAL A 3 -12.17 1.39 -6.88
N CYS A 4 -11.31 1.00 -5.94
CA CYS A 4 -10.24 0.04 -6.19
C CYS A 4 -10.50 -1.27 -5.44
N ASP A 5 -10.04 -2.37 -6.01
CA ASP A 5 -10.09 -3.67 -5.37
C ASP A 5 -8.96 -3.86 -4.35
N THR A 6 -8.89 -5.04 -3.77
CA THR A 6 -7.83 -5.47 -2.85
C THR A 6 -7.26 -6.82 -3.30
N ARG A 7 -6.26 -7.33 -2.55
CA ARG A 7 -5.76 -8.69 -2.72
C ARG A 7 -6.55 -9.74 -1.91
N LYS A 8 -7.57 -9.33 -1.21
CA LYS A 8 -8.46 -10.24 -0.46
C LYS A 8 -9.39 -10.96 -1.44
N THR A 9 -8.91 -12.01 -2.05
CA THR A 9 -9.59 -12.76 -3.10
C THR A 9 -9.71 -14.22 -2.71
N THR A 10 -10.61 -14.94 -3.39
CA THR A 10 -10.75 -16.37 -3.23
C THR A 10 -9.52 -17.09 -3.75
N PRO A 11 -8.95 -18.07 -3.02
CA PRO A 11 -7.77 -18.79 -3.49
C PRO A 11 -7.95 -19.36 -4.89
N GLY A 12 -6.97 -19.10 -5.76
CA GLY A 12 -6.99 -19.55 -7.15
C GLY A 12 -7.84 -18.75 -8.11
N LEU A 13 -8.63 -17.77 -7.64
CA LEU A 13 -9.58 -17.01 -8.45
C LEU A 13 -9.23 -15.53 -8.60
N ARG A 14 -8.02 -15.11 -8.18
CA ARG A 14 -7.65 -13.70 -8.19
C ARG A 14 -7.74 -13.06 -9.57
N ALA A 15 -7.28 -13.75 -10.62
CA ALA A 15 -7.33 -13.23 -11.98
C ALA A 15 -8.76 -12.98 -12.44
N LEU A 16 -9.68 -13.90 -12.15
CA LEU A 16 -11.10 -13.77 -12.49
C LEU A 16 -11.78 -12.66 -11.70
N GLU A 17 -11.51 -12.58 -10.40
CA GLU A 17 -12.11 -11.55 -9.54
C GLU A 17 -11.59 -10.15 -9.90
N LYS A 18 -10.29 -10.01 -10.19
CA LYS A 18 -9.71 -8.75 -10.69
C LYS A 18 -10.34 -8.32 -12.01
N HIS A 19 -10.57 -9.25 -12.92
CA HIS A 19 -11.24 -8.97 -14.18
C HIS A 19 -12.69 -8.53 -13.95
N ALA A 20 -13.40 -9.19 -13.05
CA ALA A 20 -14.77 -8.84 -12.70
C ALA A 20 -14.89 -7.40 -12.16
N VAL A 21 -13.91 -6.96 -11.36
CA VAL A 21 -13.85 -5.58 -10.86
C VAL A 21 -13.78 -4.57 -12.00
N THR A 22 -12.93 -4.81 -12.99
CA THR A 22 -12.81 -3.91 -14.16
C THR A 22 -14.08 -3.91 -15.01
N CYS A 23 -14.72 -5.06 -15.16
CA CYS A 23 -16.00 -5.17 -15.88
C CYS A 23 -17.11 -4.37 -15.19
N GLY A 24 -17.06 -4.28 -13.86
CA GLY A 24 -18.01 -3.48 -13.06
C GLY A 24 -17.68 -2.00 -12.96
N GLY A 25 -16.63 -1.53 -13.64
CA GLY A 25 -16.22 -0.12 -13.62
C GLY A 25 -15.27 0.25 -12.49
N GLY A 26 -14.81 -0.72 -11.71
CA GLY A 26 -13.79 -0.51 -10.70
C GLY A 26 -12.38 -0.53 -11.27
N HIS A 27 -11.40 -0.30 -10.40
CA HIS A 27 -9.98 -0.29 -10.76
C HIS A 27 -9.22 -1.35 -9.96
N ASN A 28 -8.28 -2.00 -10.61
CA ASN A 28 -7.36 -2.90 -9.93
C ASN A 28 -6.30 -2.10 -9.18
N HIS A 29 -6.10 -2.43 -7.89
CA HIS A 29 -5.00 -1.91 -7.12
C HIS A 29 -3.73 -2.72 -7.48
N ARG A 30 -3.26 -3.60 -6.62
CA ARG A 30 -2.13 -4.46 -6.95
C ARG A 30 -2.58 -5.91 -7.13
N PHE A 31 -1.99 -6.60 -8.10
CA PHE A 31 -2.23 -8.02 -8.30
C PHE A 31 -1.44 -8.87 -7.31
N GLY A 32 -0.18 -8.53 -7.12
CA GLY A 32 0.75 -9.23 -6.24
C GLY A 32 1.57 -8.27 -5.38
N LEU A 33 2.50 -8.82 -4.60
CA LEU A 33 3.34 -8.04 -3.69
C LEU A 33 4.37 -7.17 -4.40
N SER A 34 4.69 -7.50 -5.66
CA SER A 34 5.69 -6.77 -6.46
C SER A 34 5.14 -5.53 -7.16
N ASP A 35 3.82 -5.36 -7.23
CA ASP A 35 3.21 -4.26 -8.00
C ASP A 35 3.26 -2.93 -7.26
N ALA A 36 3.21 -2.97 -5.93
CA ALA A 36 3.28 -1.78 -5.08
C ALA A 36 3.73 -2.18 -3.68
N VAL A 37 4.38 -1.25 -3.00
CA VAL A 37 4.73 -1.42 -1.58
C VAL A 37 3.60 -0.90 -0.73
N MET A 38 3.13 -1.71 0.21
CA MET A 38 2.09 -1.32 1.16
C MET A 38 2.63 -1.43 2.57
N LEU A 39 2.57 -0.33 3.30
CA LEU A 39 2.96 -0.23 4.70
C LEU A 39 1.72 -0.11 5.57
N LYS A 40 1.67 -0.90 6.60
CA LYS A 40 0.57 -0.92 7.57
C LYS A 40 1.10 -0.62 8.96
N ASP A 41 0.20 -0.57 9.95
CA ASP A 41 0.51 -0.27 11.34
C ASP A 41 1.72 -1.03 11.90
N ASN A 42 1.78 -2.34 11.68
CA ASN A 42 2.92 -3.16 12.14
C ASN A 42 4.24 -2.74 11.50
N HIS A 43 4.23 -2.41 10.21
CA HIS A 43 5.43 -1.94 9.52
C HIS A 43 5.88 -0.57 10.06
N LEU A 44 4.91 0.33 10.29
CA LEU A 44 5.20 1.65 10.84
C LEU A 44 5.77 1.55 12.25
N ALA A 45 5.26 0.64 13.08
CA ALA A 45 5.77 0.39 14.42
C ALA A 45 7.23 -0.07 14.38
N VAL A 46 7.57 -1.00 13.48
CA VAL A 46 8.95 -1.50 13.33
C VAL A 46 9.88 -0.39 12.83
N LEU A 47 9.45 0.40 11.85
CA LEU A 47 10.28 1.49 11.29
C LEU A 47 10.59 2.57 12.32
N THR A 48 9.69 2.82 13.27
CA THR A 48 9.86 3.85 14.30
C THR A 48 10.38 3.30 15.63
N ALA A 49 10.54 1.99 15.78
CA ALA A 49 10.96 1.34 17.02
C ALA A 49 12.36 1.78 17.49
N GLY A 50 13.25 2.17 16.56
CA GLY A 50 14.59 2.66 16.87
C GLY A 50 14.68 4.16 17.19
N GLY A 51 13.54 4.84 17.38
CA GLY A 51 13.51 6.28 17.64
C GLY A 51 13.60 7.15 16.38
N ALA A 52 13.61 6.56 15.19
CA ALA A 52 13.59 7.31 13.94
C ALA A 52 12.21 7.94 13.71
N SER A 53 12.17 9.15 13.14
CA SER A 53 10.90 9.76 12.77
C SER A 53 10.28 9.05 11.59
N LEU A 54 8.95 8.97 11.57
CA LEU A 54 8.21 8.33 10.50
C LEU A 54 8.48 8.98 9.11
N PRO A 55 8.46 10.32 8.97
CA PRO A 55 8.78 10.94 7.68
C PRO A 55 10.17 10.58 7.15
N ARG A 56 11.17 10.51 8.03
CA ARG A 56 12.52 10.13 7.65
C ARG A 56 12.60 8.67 7.19
N ALA A 57 11.98 7.77 7.93
CA ALA A 57 11.96 6.35 7.60
C ALA A 57 11.28 6.11 6.24
N LEU A 58 10.18 6.79 5.97
CA LEU A 58 9.47 6.69 4.70
C LEU A 58 10.31 7.24 3.54
N ARG A 59 11.02 8.34 3.73
CA ARG A 59 11.92 8.91 2.71
C ARG A 59 13.06 7.95 2.38
N GLU A 60 13.68 7.34 3.38
CA GLU A 60 14.75 6.37 3.16
C GLU A 60 14.24 5.13 2.41
N LEU A 61 13.09 4.63 2.79
CA LEU A 61 12.46 3.51 2.09
C LEU A 61 12.14 3.87 0.63
N ARG A 62 11.59 5.07 0.40
CA ARG A 62 11.29 5.55 -0.94
C ARG A 62 12.53 5.60 -1.83
N ARG A 63 13.67 6.00 -1.29
CA ARG A 63 14.95 6.04 -2.03
C ARG A 63 15.44 4.66 -2.45
N LYS A 64 15.11 3.62 -1.68
CA LYS A 64 15.49 2.23 -1.98
C LYS A 64 14.53 1.54 -2.93
N MET A 65 13.36 2.11 -3.17
CA MET A 65 12.37 1.54 -4.07
C MET A 65 12.66 1.95 -5.53
N PRO A 66 12.27 1.11 -6.51
CA PRO A 66 12.26 1.55 -7.90
C PRO A 66 11.38 2.79 -8.08
N HIS A 67 11.81 3.72 -8.92
CA HIS A 67 11.05 4.96 -9.14
C HIS A 67 9.65 4.72 -9.73
N THR A 68 9.43 3.58 -10.36
CA THR A 68 8.14 3.18 -10.94
C THR A 68 7.19 2.55 -9.91
N ALA A 69 7.69 2.16 -8.73
CA ALA A 69 6.87 1.52 -7.71
C ALA A 69 6.06 2.56 -6.93
N CYS A 70 4.81 2.23 -6.67
CA CYS A 70 3.93 3.02 -5.82
C CYS A 70 4.10 2.58 -4.37
N MET A 71 4.11 3.55 -3.45
CA MET A 71 4.10 3.27 -2.01
C MET A 71 2.76 3.71 -1.44
N VAL A 72 2.06 2.78 -0.79
CA VAL A 72 0.79 3.03 -0.12
C VAL A 72 1.01 2.86 1.38
N VAL A 73 0.65 3.87 2.15
CA VAL A 73 0.79 3.85 3.61
C VAL A 73 -0.60 3.86 4.22
N GLU A 74 -0.90 2.83 5.00
CA GLU A 74 -2.14 2.74 5.76
C GLU A 74 -1.89 3.28 7.17
N VAL A 75 -2.68 4.26 7.57
CA VAL A 75 -2.60 4.86 8.92
C VAL A 75 -3.91 4.58 9.67
N ASP A 76 -3.80 4.35 10.96
CA ASP A 76 -4.95 4.07 11.82
C ASP A 76 -5.37 5.27 12.68
N ARG A 77 -4.59 6.37 12.66
CA ARG A 77 -4.90 7.60 13.37
C ARG A 77 -4.73 8.81 12.46
N LEU A 78 -5.59 9.80 12.66
CA LEU A 78 -5.57 11.03 11.83
C LEU A 78 -4.29 11.86 12.01
N ASP A 79 -3.68 11.83 13.19
CA ASP A 79 -2.44 12.56 13.46
C ASP A 79 -1.23 12.02 12.69
N GLN A 80 -1.31 10.79 12.16
CA GLN A 80 -0.27 10.21 11.33
C GLN A 80 -0.29 10.69 9.88
N ILE A 81 -1.38 11.32 9.45
CA ILE A 81 -1.54 11.73 8.04
C ILE A 81 -0.47 12.75 7.65
N GLU A 82 -0.17 13.72 8.51
CA GLU A 82 0.85 14.74 8.23
C GLU A 82 2.24 14.12 8.06
N ASP A 83 2.54 13.06 8.82
CA ASP A 83 3.83 12.39 8.77
C ASP A 83 4.05 11.62 7.46
N VAL A 84 2.98 11.18 6.81
CA VAL A 84 3.07 10.38 5.58
C VAL A 84 2.85 11.20 4.31
N LEU A 85 2.33 12.40 4.44
CA LEU A 85 2.23 13.34 3.34
C LEU A 85 3.55 14.12 3.18
#